data_376cbc8233b2ba6c9f99ca059ac4117e
#
_entry.id   376cbc8233b2ba6c9f99ca059ac4117e
#
_cell.length_a   1.000
_cell.length_b   1.000
_cell.length_c   1.000
_cell.angle_alpha   90.00
_cell.angle_beta   90.00
_cell.angle_gamma   90.00
#
_symmetry.space_group_name_H-M   'P 1'
#
loop_
_entity.id
_entity.type
_entity.pdbx_description
1 polymer ?
#
loop_
_entity_poly.entity_id
_entity_poly.type
_entity_poly.pdbx_seq_one_letter_code
_entity_poly.pdbx_strand_id
1 'polypeptide(L)'
;SASQFYIVTGKKYSEAELGQMEKQMEGRLKQAIFNRLQTENKSKIMELYRSGNKEELAVLRDTLIGKTELEAEKRKDETKMPSELRETYKTIGGVPFLDNQYTVYGEVVEGLDVVDAIQQVKTNKQDRPTENVVIKSVEVLE
;
A
#
# COMPACT_ATOMS: atom_id res chain seq x y z
N SER A 1 5.97 15.37 5.72
CA SER A 1 6.70 16.50 5.15
C SER A 1 5.93 17.80 5.40
N ALA A 2 6.55 18.79 5.99
CA ALA A 2 5.88 20.06 6.33
C ALA A 2 5.68 21.02 5.13
N SER A 3 6.18 20.69 3.95
CA SER A 3 6.25 21.62 2.81
C SER A 3 5.88 21.01 1.47
N GLN A 4 5.40 19.78 1.44
CA GLN A 4 5.05 19.11 0.21
C GLN A 4 3.68 18.45 0.31
N PHE A 5 2.91 18.59 -0.74
CA PHE A 5 1.65 17.87 -0.96
C PHE A 5 1.62 17.37 -2.40
N TYR A 6 0.72 16.44 -2.70
CA TYR A 6 0.44 16.02 -4.05
C TYR A 6 -1.06 15.85 -4.25
N ILE A 7 -1.50 16.01 -5.49
CA ILE A 7 -2.88 15.78 -5.90
C ILE A 7 -2.92 14.39 -6.56
N VAL A 8 -3.81 13.54 -6.07
CA VAL A 8 -3.97 12.19 -6.60
C VAL A 8 -4.72 12.26 -7.92
N THR A 9 -4.09 11.81 -8.99
CA THR A 9 -4.70 11.74 -10.34
C THR A 9 -4.98 10.32 -10.77
N GLY A 10 -4.42 9.30 -10.26
CA GLY A 10 -4.66 7.88 -10.46
C GLY A 10 -5.21 7.44 -11.83
N LYS A 11 -5.40 6.14 -11.98
CA LYS A 11 -6.02 5.54 -13.16
C LYS A 11 -7.25 4.72 -12.77
N LYS A 12 -8.07 4.36 -13.75
CA LYS A 12 -9.11 3.34 -13.59
C LYS A 12 -8.48 1.95 -13.60
N TYR A 13 -9.05 1.07 -12.80
CA TYR A 13 -8.56 -0.30 -12.64
C TYR A 13 -9.61 -1.30 -13.13
N SER A 14 -9.15 -2.37 -13.74
CA SER A 14 -9.98 -3.53 -14.03
C SER A 14 -10.21 -4.38 -12.77
N GLU A 15 -11.23 -5.19 -12.79
CA GLU A 15 -11.54 -6.15 -11.72
C GLU A 15 -10.34 -7.09 -11.44
N ALA A 16 -9.65 -7.52 -12.50
CA ALA A 16 -8.47 -8.37 -12.40
C ALA A 16 -7.29 -7.67 -11.69
N GLU A 17 -7.04 -6.39 -12.01
CA GLU A 17 -5.99 -5.60 -11.35
C GLU A 17 -6.28 -5.40 -9.87
N LEU A 18 -7.53 -5.07 -9.51
CA LEU A 18 -7.95 -4.92 -8.11
C LEU A 18 -7.85 -6.24 -7.34
N GLY A 19 -8.26 -7.35 -7.95
CA GLY A 19 -8.09 -8.68 -7.36
C GLY A 19 -6.63 -9.08 -7.16
N GLN A 20 -5.73 -8.66 -8.05
CA GLN A 20 -4.30 -8.87 -7.88
C GLN A 20 -3.72 -8.02 -6.74
N MET A 21 -4.20 -6.80 -6.57
CA MET A 21 -3.81 -5.94 -5.44
C MET A 21 -4.23 -6.55 -4.10
N GLU A 22 -5.44 -7.08 -3.99
CA GLU A 22 -5.89 -7.79 -2.78
C GLU A 22 -5.00 -8.99 -2.45
N LYS A 23 -4.60 -9.79 -3.44
CA LYS A 23 -3.65 -10.88 -3.24
C LYS A 23 -2.27 -10.40 -2.75
N GLN A 24 -1.81 -9.25 -3.26
CA GLN A 24 -0.56 -8.64 -2.77
C GLN A 24 -0.70 -8.15 -1.32
N MET A 25 -1.85 -7.57 -0.96
CA MET A 25 -2.13 -7.14 0.42
C MET A 25 -2.19 -8.36 1.37
N GLU A 26 -2.82 -9.44 0.95
CA GLU A 26 -2.82 -10.71 1.70
C GLU A 26 -1.39 -11.24 1.90
N GLY A 27 -0.57 -11.24 0.85
CA GLY A 27 0.83 -11.63 0.94
C GLY A 27 1.64 -10.77 1.92
N ARG A 28 1.42 -9.45 1.92
CA ARG A 28 2.05 -8.53 2.88
C ARG A 28 1.59 -8.78 4.32
N LEU A 29 0.30 -9.03 4.52
CA LEU A 29 -0.26 -9.37 5.83
C LEU A 29 0.39 -10.65 6.36
N LYS A 30 0.45 -11.71 5.57
CA LYS A 30 1.14 -12.98 5.94
C LYS A 30 2.60 -12.74 6.29
N GLN A 31 3.31 -11.96 5.49
CA GLN A 31 4.71 -11.65 5.76
C GLN A 31 4.89 -10.86 7.08
N ALA A 32 4.02 -9.89 7.34
CA ALA A 32 4.06 -9.12 8.58
C ALA A 32 3.80 -9.99 9.81
N ILE A 33 2.80 -10.88 9.76
CA ILE A 33 2.49 -11.84 10.81
C ILE A 33 3.68 -12.77 11.04
N PHE A 34 4.24 -13.34 9.98
CA PHE A 34 5.38 -14.24 10.07
C PHE A 34 6.61 -13.58 10.69
N ASN A 35 6.95 -12.36 10.27
CA ASN A 35 8.07 -11.59 10.82
C ASN A 35 7.87 -11.29 12.33
N ARG A 36 6.64 -10.96 12.73
CA ARG A 36 6.30 -10.78 14.15
C ARG A 36 6.50 -12.06 14.94
N LEU A 37 5.95 -13.19 14.46
CA LEU A 37 6.09 -14.49 15.10
C LEU A 37 7.55 -14.94 15.18
N GLN A 38 8.36 -14.68 14.16
CA GLN A 38 9.81 -14.92 14.22
C GLN A 38 10.49 -14.08 15.27
N THR A 39 10.13 -12.81 15.40
CA THR A 39 10.68 -11.90 16.40
C THR A 39 10.34 -12.37 17.81
N GLU A 40 9.10 -12.76 18.05
CA GLU A 40 8.62 -13.30 19.33
C GLU A 40 9.35 -14.61 19.72
N ASN A 41 9.73 -15.41 18.74
CA ASN A 41 10.43 -16.69 18.93
C ASN A 41 11.95 -16.61 18.73
N LYS A 42 12.50 -15.40 18.61
CA LYS A 42 13.92 -15.19 18.28
C LYS A 42 14.90 -15.94 19.17
N SER A 43 14.67 -15.92 20.48
CA SER A 43 15.54 -16.60 21.47
C SER A 43 15.57 -18.10 21.22
N LYS A 44 14.41 -18.74 21.02
CA LYS A 44 14.30 -20.16 20.74
C LYS A 44 14.93 -20.55 19.39
N ILE A 45 14.72 -19.73 18.37
CA ILE A 45 15.34 -19.91 17.07
C ILE A 45 16.87 -19.89 17.19
N MET A 46 17.41 -18.92 17.91
CA MET A 46 18.85 -18.78 18.11
C MET A 46 19.44 -19.93 18.95
N GLU A 47 18.75 -20.42 19.95
CA GLU A 47 19.15 -21.60 20.75
C GLU A 47 19.23 -22.85 19.87
N LEU A 48 18.19 -23.15 19.10
CA LEU A 48 18.14 -24.29 18.20
C LEU A 48 19.22 -24.19 17.10
N TYR A 49 19.47 -23.00 16.61
CA TYR A 49 20.53 -22.77 15.64
C TYR A 49 21.92 -23.04 16.23
N ARG A 50 22.21 -22.58 17.46
CA ARG A 50 23.48 -22.80 18.16
C ARG A 50 23.70 -24.27 18.54
N SER A 51 22.65 -24.99 18.94
CA SER A 51 22.71 -26.42 19.26
C SER A 51 22.81 -27.31 18.02
N GLY A 52 22.62 -26.75 16.80
CA GLY A 52 22.65 -27.51 15.56
C GLY A 52 21.42 -28.43 15.40
N ASN A 53 20.36 -28.24 16.20
CA ASN A 53 19.15 -29.06 16.13
C ASN A 53 18.25 -28.65 14.95
N LYS A 54 18.60 -29.16 13.78
CA LYS A 54 17.91 -28.85 12.52
C LYS A 54 16.46 -29.38 12.48
N GLU A 55 16.19 -30.50 13.14
CA GLU A 55 14.85 -31.10 13.14
C GLU A 55 13.87 -30.24 13.92
N GLU A 56 14.21 -29.84 15.15
CA GLU A 56 13.36 -28.95 15.93
C GLU A 56 13.23 -27.56 15.30
N LEU A 57 14.27 -27.07 14.65
CA LEU A 57 14.21 -25.81 13.91
C LEU A 57 13.20 -25.88 12.75
N ALA A 58 13.17 -27.00 12.02
CA ALA A 58 12.19 -27.22 10.97
C ALA A 58 10.75 -27.31 11.53
N VAL A 59 10.55 -28.07 12.60
CA VAL A 59 9.24 -28.18 13.29
C VAL A 59 8.76 -26.81 13.80
N LEU A 60 9.66 -26.00 14.38
CA LEU A 60 9.32 -24.65 14.80
C LEU A 60 8.91 -23.78 13.62
N ARG A 61 9.67 -23.80 12.53
CA ARG A 61 9.34 -23.06 11.31
C ARG A 61 7.96 -23.43 10.78
N ASP A 62 7.66 -24.72 10.66
CA ASP A 62 6.37 -25.20 10.18
C ASP A 62 5.22 -24.77 11.12
N THR A 63 5.49 -24.79 12.43
CA THR A 63 4.54 -24.27 13.43
C THR A 63 4.27 -22.78 13.22
N LEU A 64 5.30 -21.97 12.96
CA LEU A 64 5.13 -20.54 12.72
C LEU A 64 4.40 -20.27 11.40
N ILE A 65 4.65 -21.06 10.36
CA ILE A 65 3.91 -20.99 9.10
C ILE A 65 2.42 -21.31 9.33
N GLY A 66 2.11 -22.40 10.03
CA GLY A 66 0.73 -22.76 10.35
C GLY A 66 -0.01 -21.69 11.16
N LYS A 67 0.65 -21.11 12.16
CA LYS A 67 0.10 -19.96 12.92
C LYS A 67 -0.13 -18.75 12.04
N THR A 68 0.78 -18.47 11.10
CA THR A 68 0.64 -17.37 10.15
C THR A 68 -0.59 -17.54 9.26
N GLU A 69 -0.80 -18.73 8.71
CA GLU A 69 -1.97 -19.00 7.86
C GLU A 69 -3.28 -18.86 8.64
N LEU A 70 -3.33 -19.40 9.85
CA LEU A 70 -4.52 -19.31 10.72
C LEU A 70 -4.84 -17.86 11.09
N GLU A 71 -3.84 -17.05 11.42
CA GLU A 71 -4.04 -15.65 11.76
C GLU A 71 -4.42 -14.82 10.53
N ALA A 72 -3.77 -15.06 9.39
CA ALA A 72 -4.07 -14.39 8.15
C ALA A 72 -5.51 -14.67 7.68
N GLU A 73 -5.99 -15.91 7.81
CA GLU A 73 -7.39 -16.26 7.47
C GLU A 73 -8.38 -15.51 8.35
N LYS A 74 -8.11 -15.39 9.67
CA LYS A 74 -8.97 -14.59 10.58
C LYS A 74 -9.02 -13.11 10.23
N ARG A 75 -7.96 -12.59 9.62
CA ARG A 75 -7.80 -11.18 9.27
C ARG A 75 -7.99 -10.91 7.78
N LYS A 76 -8.51 -11.88 7.03
CA LYS A 76 -8.67 -11.81 5.57
C LYS A 76 -9.48 -10.60 5.10
N ASP A 77 -10.48 -10.19 5.89
CA ASP A 77 -11.31 -9.03 5.55
C ASP A 77 -10.52 -7.70 5.57
N GLU A 78 -9.39 -7.64 6.29
CA GLU A 78 -8.49 -6.47 6.27
C GLU A 78 -7.79 -6.28 4.92
N THR A 79 -7.72 -7.32 4.11
CA THR A 79 -7.06 -7.31 2.79
C THR A 79 -8.03 -7.18 1.62
N LYS A 80 -9.33 -7.24 1.91
CA LYS A 80 -10.37 -7.07 0.89
C LYS A 80 -10.75 -5.61 0.75
N MET A 81 -10.90 -5.19 -0.48
CA MET A 81 -11.42 -3.88 -0.81
C MET A 81 -12.94 -3.90 -0.69
N PRO A 82 -13.56 -2.97 0.05
CA PRO A 82 -15.02 -2.81 0.07
C PRO A 82 -15.59 -2.68 -1.35
N SER A 83 -16.75 -3.25 -1.59
CA SER A 83 -17.38 -3.27 -2.93
C SER A 83 -17.60 -1.87 -3.50
N GLU A 84 -17.96 -0.92 -2.65
CA GLU A 84 -18.18 0.47 -3.02
C GLU A 84 -16.90 1.16 -3.45
N LEU A 85 -15.81 0.95 -2.71
CA LEU A 85 -14.50 1.48 -3.05
C LEU A 85 -13.95 0.82 -4.33
N ARG A 86 -14.16 -0.49 -4.48
CA ARG A 86 -13.80 -1.24 -5.69
C ARG A 86 -14.50 -0.66 -6.94
N GLU A 87 -15.79 -0.34 -6.83
CA GLU A 87 -16.54 0.27 -7.93
C GLU A 87 -16.04 1.69 -8.24
N THR A 88 -15.68 2.47 -7.24
CA THR A 88 -15.06 3.79 -7.39
C THR A 88 -13.75 3.69 -8.19
N TYR A 89 -12.87 2.74 -7.86
CA TYR A 89 -11.63 2.56 -8.60
C TYR A 89 -11.82 2.08 -10.05
N LYS A 90 -12.93 1.41 -10.35
CA LYS A 90 -13.27 0.99 -11.72
C LYS A 90 -13.86 2.12 -12.56
N THR A 91 -14.64 2.99 -11.95
CA THR A 91 -15.42 4.02 -12.65
C THR A 91 -14.74 5.38 -12.65
N ILE A 92 -14.30 5.85 -11.50
CA ILE A 92 -13.62 7.14 -11.32
C ILE A 92 -12.10 6.97 -11.45
N GLY A 93 -11.56 5.98 -10.78
CA GLY A 93 -10.12 5.74 -10.70
C GLY A 93 -9.54 6.20 -9.37
N GLY A 94 -8.21 6.21 -9.29
CA GLY A 94 -7.50 6.61 -8.08
C GLY A 94 -6.18 5.87 -7.90
N VAL A 95 -5.71 5.80 -6.66
CA VAL A 95 -4.44 5.16 -6.30
C VAL A 95 -4.62 4.30 -5.04
N PRO A 96 -5.09 3.04 -5.19
CA PRO A 96 -5.50 2.19 -4.07
C PRO A 96 -4.43 1.97 -3.00
N PHE A 97 -3.16 1.97 -3.35
CA PHE A 97 -2.07 1.74 -2.38
C PHE A 97 -1.79 2.94 -1.45
N LEU A 98 -2.42 4.10 -1.69
CA LEU A 98 -2.33 5.24 -0.79
C LEU A 98 -3.37 5.18 0.34
N ASP A 99 -4.42 4.37 0.17
CA ASP A 99 -5.48 4.22 1.17
C ASP A 99 -4.92 3.75 2.51
N ASN A 100 -5.36 4.40 3.57
CA ASN A 100 -4.93 4.14 4.96
C ASN A 100 -3.44 4.36 5.24
N GLN A 101 -2.66 4.89 4.30
CA GLN A 101 -1.23 5.15 4.48
C GLN A 101 -0.89 6.64 4.50
N TYR A 102 -1.78 7.47 3.98
CA TYR A 102 -1.59 8.92 3.87
C TYR A 102 -2.80 9.68 4.40
N THR A 103 -2.54 10.87 4.94
CA THR A 103 -3.59 11.77 5.39
C THR A 103 -4.19 12.50 4.20
N VAL A 104 -5.51 12.46 4.05
CA VAL A 104 -6.26 13.25 3.08
C VAL A 104 -6.51 14.62 3.70
N TYR A 105 -6.05 15.67 3.03
CA TYR A 105 -6.22 17.06 3.48
C TYR A 105 -7.37 17.79 2.79
N GLY A 106 -7.82 17.29 1.65
CA GLY A 106 -8.90 17.91 0.88
C GLY A 106 -9.13 17.19 -0.44
N GLU A 107 -10.06 17.70 -1.19
CA GLU A 107 -10.40 17.25 -2.54
C GLU A 107 -10.42 18.41 -3.51
N VAL A 108 -10.21 18.13 -4.80
CA VAL A 108 -10.33 19.12 -5.86
C VAL A 108 -11.79 19.28 -6.24
N VAL A 109 -12.38 20.45 -5.98
CA VAL A 109 -13.80 20.72 -6.29
C VAL A 109 -13.98 21.33 -7.67
N GLU A 110 -12.99 22.06 -8.19
CA GLU A 110 -12.98 22.67 -9.53
C GLU A 110 -11.58 22.58 -10.13
N GLY A 111 -11.47 22.58 -11.46
CA GLY A 111 -10.19 22.62 -12.18
C GLY A 111 -9.48 21.28 -12.32
N LEU A 112 -10.20 20.16 -12.34
CA LEU A 112 -9.62 18.83 -12.62
C LEU A 112 -8.94 18.79 -14.00
N ASP A 113 -9.44 19.51 -14.98
CA ASP A 113 -8.83 19.69 -16.29
C ASP A 113 -7.45 20.36 -16.22
N VAL A 114 -7.27 21.29 -15.29
CA VAL A 114 -5.97 21.93 -15.02
C VAL A 114 -5.00 20.93 -14.39
N VAL A 115 -5.48 20.11 -13.45
CA VAL A 115 -4.68 19.03 -12.84
C VAL A 115 -4.22 18.03 -13.92
N ASP A 116 -5.12 17.63 -14.80
CA ASP A 116 -4.80 16.75 -15.92
C ASP A 116 -3.79 17.38 -16.90
N ALA A 117 -3.93 18.67 -17.19
CA ALA A 117 -2.98 19.39 -18.01
C ALA A 117 -1.58 19.45 -17.37
N ILE A 118 -1.49 19.65 -16.06
CA ILE A 118 -0.22 19.61 -15.32
C ILE A 118 0.41 18.21 -15.40
N GLN A 119 -0.39 17.16 -15.25
CA GLN A 119 0.10 15.78 -15.32
C GLN A 119 0.66 15.43 -16.71
N GLN A 120 0.17 16.07 -17.77
CA GLN A 120 0.55 15.80 -19.16
C GLN A 120 1.75 16.64 -19.64
N VAL A 121 2.31 17.54 -18.83
CA VAL A 121 3.46 18.33 -19.23
C VAL A 121 4.67 17.44 -19.51
N LYS A 122 5.50 17.86 -20.46
CA LYS A 122 6.73 17.15 -20.80
C LYS A 122 7.69 17.14 -19.61
N THR A 123 8.17 15.97 -19.24
CA THR A 123 9.12 15.77 -18.13
C THR A 123 10.46 15.26 -18.64
N ASN A 124 11.49 15.38 -17.79
CA ASN A 124 12.78 14.74 -17.97
C ASN A 124 12.76 13.28 -17.41
N LYS A 125 13.90 12.61 -17.42
CA LYS A 125 14.06 11.23 -16.93
C LYS A 125 13.79 11.05 -15.41
N GLN A 126 13.65 12.13 -14.68
CA GLN A 126 13.38 12.14 -13.23
C GLN A 126 11.97 12.66 -12.93
N ASP A 127 11.09 12.61 -13.93
CA ASP A 127 9.69 13.09 -13.88
C ASP A 127 9.53 14.57 -13.51
N ARG A 128 10.60 15.36 -13.63
CA ARG A 128 10.55 16.80 -13.44
C ARG A 128 10.09 17.47 -14.74
N PRO A 129 9.10 18.38 -14.69
CA PRO A 129 8.71 19.19 -15.84
C PRO A 129 9.90 19.89 -16.48
N THR A 130 10.00 19.84 -17.82
CA THR A 130 11.06 20.54 -18.59
C THR A 130 10.89 22.05 -18.57
N GLU A 131 9.64 22.50 -18.45
CA GLU A 131 9.28 23.89 -18.18
C GLU A 131 8.67 23.97 -16.79
N ASN A 132 9.01 25.02 -16.02
CA ASN A 132 8.54 25.13 -14.66
C ASN A 132 7.02 25.36 -14.62
N VAL A 133 6.33 24.50 -13.86
CA VAL A 133 4.95 24.75 -13.45
C VAL A 133 5.00 25.49 -12.12
N VAL A 134 4.48 26.70 -12.06
CA VAL A 134 4.62 27.62 -10.92
C VAL A 134 3.25 27.98 -10.36
N ILE A 135 3.10 27.82 -9.04
CA ILE A 135 1.96 28.36 -8.31
C ILE A 135 2.17 29.88 -8.17
N LYS A 136 1.33 30.67 -8.79
CA LYS A 136 1.45 32.14 -8.77
C LYS A 136 0.88 32.75 -7.50
N SER A 137 -0.22 32.19 -7.01
CA SER A 137 -0.90 32.67 -5.80
C SER A 137 -1.68 31.56 -5.15
N VAL A 138 -1.90 31.67 -3.87
CA VAL A 138 -2.80 30.82 -3.07
C VAL A 138 -3.65 31.76 -2.24
N GLU A 139 -4.97 31.56 -2.25
CA GLU A 139 -5.92 32.32 -1.45
C GLU A 139 -6.74 31.37 -0.60
N VAL A 140 -6.93 31.70 0.66
CA VAL A 140 -7.82 30.98 1.57
C VAL A 140 -9.17 31.66 1.52
N LEU A 141 -10.20 30.93 1.10
CA LEU A 141 -11.57 31.41 1.10
C LEU A 141 -12.17 31.14 2.48
N GLU A 142 -12.74 32.19 3.11
CA GLU A 142 -13.47 32.10 4.38
C GLU A 142 -14.93 31.69 4.17
#